data_9e7eb1c1da76330aaeee91908f71cc2b
#
_entry.id   9e7eb1c1da76330aaeee91908f71cc2b
#
_cell.length_a   1.000
_cell.length_b   1.000
_cell.length_c   1.000
_cell.angle_alpha   90.00
_cell.angle_beta   90.00
_cell.angle_gamma   90.00
#
_symmetry.space_group_name_H-M   'P 1'
#
loop_
_entity.id
_entity.type
_entity.pdbx_description
1 polymer ?
#
loop_
_entity_poly.entity_id
_entity_poly.type
_entity_poly.pdbx_seq_one_letter_code
_entity_poly.pdbx_strand_id
1 'polypeptide(L)'
;MAGKGKGGRGKAGGSRPVSRSSKAGLQFPVGRIARFLKQGRYSERVGAGAPVYLAAVLEYLAAEVLELAGNAAKDNKKTRVVPRHIQLAIRNDEELNKLMANTTIAAGGVLPNINAFLLPRKVKGEKGDASQEL
;
A
#
# COMPACT_ATOMS: atom_id res chain seq x y z
N MET A 1 54.77 -41.05 -13.40
CA MET A 1 53.68 -40.71 -12.45
C MET A 1 52.85 -39.60 -13.05
N ALA A 2 51.73 -39.94 -13.61
CA ALA A 2 50.88 -38.97 -14.32
C ALA A 2 49.97 -38.26 -13.30
N GLY A 3 50.17 -36.95 -13.09
CA GLY A 3 49.31 -36.12 -12.29
C GLY A 3 48.02 -35.78 -13.04
N LYS A 4 46.92 -36.29 -12.51
CA LYS A 4 45.56 -36.05 -13.03
C LYS A 4 45.10 -34.65 -12.63
N GLY A 5 45.21 -33.70 -13.52
CA GLY A 5 44.68 -32.35 -13.33
C GLY A 5 43.18 -32.38 -13.24
N LYS A 6 42.62 -31.97 -12.09
CA LYS A 6 41.18 -31.82 -11.82
C LYS A 6 40.75 -30.49 -12.45
N GLY A 7 40.22 -30.59 -13.68
CA GLY A 7 39.63 -29.42 -14.36
C GLY A 7 38.44 -28.89 -13.55
N GLY A 8 38.59 -27.71 -12.98
CA GLY A 8 37.50 -26.97 -12.36
C GLY A 8 36.44 -26.63 -13.41
N ARG A 9 35.28 -27.23 -13.28
CA ARG A 9 34.12 -26.92 -14.11
C ARG A 9 33.67 -25.49 -13.75
N GLY A 10 34.11 -24.55 -14.57
CA GLY A 10 33.66 -23.17 -14.49
C GLY A 10 32.14 -23.19 -14.59
N LYS A 11 31.46 -22.73 -13.50
CA LYS A 11 30.03 -22.54 -13.50
C LYS A 11 29.76 -21.43 -14.52
N ALA A 12 29.28 -21.83 -15.71
CA ALA A 12 28.78 -20.87 -16.68
C ALA A 12 27.79 -19.98 -15.98
N GLY A 13 28.07 -18.67 -15.95
CA GLY A 13 27.18 -17.68 -15.38
C GLY A 13 25.88 -17.67 -16.20
N GLY A 14 24.92 -18.53 -15.81
CA GLY A 14 23.60 -18.50 -16.36
C GLY A 14 22.98 -17.14 -16.04
N SER A 15 22.43 -16.44 -17.05
CA SER A 15 21.65 -15.26 -16.86
C SER A 15 20.61 -15.51 -15.77
N ARG A 16 20.50 -14.60 -14.78
CA ARG A 16 19.48 -14.72 -13.74
C ARG A 16 18.11 -14.72 -14.42
N PRO A 17 17.21 -15.67 -14.07
CA PRO A 17 15.88 -15.68 -14.65
C PRO A 17 15.17 -14.36 -14.34
N VAL A 18 14.54 -13.77 -15.34
CA VAL A 18 13.76 -12.54 -15.21
C VAL A 18 12.47 -12.88 -14.49
N SER A 19 12.16 -12.17 -13.40
CA SER A 19 10.91 -12.35 -12.65
C SER A 19 9.70 -11.89 -13.47
N ARG A 20 8.54 -12.45 -13.19
CA ARG A 20 7.27 -11.96 -13.76
C ARG A 20 6.99 -10.51 -13.39
N SER A 21 7.36 -10.09 -12.19
CA SER A 21 7.26 -8.69 -11.74
C SER A 21 8.08 -7.76 -12.63
N SER A 22 9.32 -8.10 -12.92
CA SER A 22 10.18 -7.32 -13.83
C SER A 22 9.59 -7.22 -15.22
N LYS A 23 9.08 -8.33 -15.77
CA LYS A 23 8.42 -8.34 -17.08
C LYS A 23 7.20 -7.43 -17.15
N ALA A 24 6.45 -7.33 -16.06
CA ALA A 24 5.27 -6.48 -15.96
C ALA A 24 5.58 -5.03 -15.53
N GLY A 25 6.83 -4.72 -15.20
CA GLY A 25 7.22 -3.41 -14.67
C GLY A 25 6.68 -3.14 -13.28
N LEU A 26 6.43 -4.18 -12.47
CA LEU A 26 5.85 -4.08 -11.14
C LEU A 26 6.89 -4.30 -10.04
N GLN A 27 6.70 -3.66 -8.91
CA GLN A 27 7.46 -3.88 -7.68
C GLN A 27 6.88 -5.02 -6.85
N PHE A 28 5.55 -5.22 -6.90
CA PHE A 28 4.89 -6.30 -6.15
C PHE A 28 5.21 -7.68 -6.72
N PRO A 29 5.28 -8.70 -5.86
CA PRO A 29 5.77 -10.03 -6.24
C PRO A 29 4.68 -10.84 -6.95
N VAL A 30 4.64 -10.83 -8.26
CA VAL A 30 3.67 -11.56 -9.09
C VAL A 30 3.72 -13.07 -8.81
N GLY A 31 4.91 -13.66 -8.71
CA GLY A 31 5.06 -15.09 -8.42
C GLY A 31 4.49 -15.52 -7.08
N ARG A 32 4.68 -14.71 -6.05
CA ARG A 32 4.12 -14.95 -4.72
C ARG A 32 2.59 -14.85 -4.71
N ILE A 33 2.05 -13.86 -5.40
CA ILE A 33 0.60 -13.70 -5.53
C ILE A 33 -0.02 -14.88 -6.29
N ALA A 34 0.65 -15.35 -7.35
CA ALA A 34 0.23 -16.56 -8.07
C ALA A 34 0.15 -17.78 -7.14
N ARG A 35 1.15 -17.94 -6.28
CA ARG A 35 1.18 -19.02 -5.29
C ARG A 35 0.02 -18.91 -4.29
N PHE A 36 -0.24 -17.73 -3.77
CA PHE A 36 -1.35 -17.51 -2.83
C PHE A 36 -2.72 -17.75 -3.47
N LEU A 37 -2.89 -17.35 -4.72
CA LEU A 37 -4.14 -17.63 -5.46
C LEU A 37 -4.40 -19.12 -5.61
N LYS A 38 -3.35 -19.90 -5.86
CA LYS A 38 -3.46 -21.37 -5.94
C LYS A 38 -3.72 -22.02 -4.58
N GLN A 39 -3.00 -21.59 -3.56
CA GLN A 39 -3.12 -22.14 -2.20
C GLN A 39 -4.48 -21.83 -1.56
N GLY A 40 -5.04 -20.66 -1.84
CA GLY A 40 -6.34 -20.24 -1.30
C GLY A 40 -7.53 -20.98 -1.88
N ARG A 41 -7.35 -21.70 -2.98
CA ARG A 41 -8.40 -22.49 -3.66
C ARG A 41 -9.68 -21.69 -3.92
N TYR A 42 -9.51 -20.45 -4.36
CA TYR A 42 -10.63 -19.58 -4.72
C TYR A 42 -11.33 -20.04 -6.01
N SER A 43 -10.63 -20.79 -6.84
CA SER A 43 -11.12 -21.38 -8.09
C SER A 43 -10.33 -22.65 -8.41
N GLU A 44 -10.81 -23.46 -9.33
CA GLU A 44 -10.12 -24.67 -9.80
C GLU A 44 -8.81 -24.32 -10.55
N ARG A 45 -8.84 -23.23 -11.31
CA ARG A 45 -7.72 -22.81 -12.15
C ARG A 45 -7.49 -21.32 -12.02
N VAL A 46 -6.26 -20.90 -12.20
CA VAL A 46 -5.83 -19.49 -12.17
C VAL A 46 -5.14 -19.17 -13.49
N GLY A 47 -5.68 -18.24 -14.26
CA GLY A 47 -5.07 -17.78 -15.50
C GLY A 47 -3.74 -17.09 -15.26
N ALA A 48 -2.85 -17.13 -16.23
CA ALA A 48 -1.50 -16.55 -16.12
C ALA A 48 -1.50 -15.04 -15.90
N GLY A 49 -2.49 -14.32 -16.44
CA GLY A 49 -2.64 -12.88 -16.27
C GLY A 49 -3.24 -12.44 -14.94
N ALA A 50 -3.93 -13.34 -14.23
CA ALA A 50 -4.62 -12.98 -12.99
C ALA A 50 -3.66 -12.48 -11.89
N PRO A 51 -2.55 -13.16 -11.58
CA PRO A 51 -1.62 -12.66 -10.57
C PRO A 51 -0.91 -11.37 -10.99
N VAL A 52 -0.66 -11.15 -12.26
CA VAL A 52 -0.08 -9.90 -12.78
C VAL A 52 -1.04 -8.75 -12.55
N TYR A 53 -2.29 -8.92 -12.93
CA TYR A 53 -3.30 -7.89 -12.76
C TYR A 53 -3.56 -7.59 -11.28
N LEU A 54 -3.66 -8.61 -10.45
CA LEU A 54 -3.86 -8.44 -9.01
C LEU A 54 -2.65 -7.73 -8.35
N ALA A 55 -1.43 -8.10 -8.74
CA ALA A 55 -0.22 -7.42 -8.27
C ALA A 55 -0.22 -5.94 -8.64
N ALA A 56 -0.65 -5.60 -9.86
CA ALA A 56 -0.76 -4.21 -10.31
C ALA A 56 -1.78 -3.43 -9.48
N VAL A 57 -2.94 -4.01 -9.19
CA VAL A 57 -3.98 -3.38 -8.35
C VAL A 57 -3.47 -3.14 -6.93
N LEU A 58 -2.82 -4.14 -6.33
CA LEU A 58 -2.27 -4.02 -4.98
C LEU A 58 -1.15 -2.96 -4.90
N GLU A 59 -0.28 -2.91 -5.90
CA GLU A 59 0.77 -1.89 -5.98
C GLU A 59 0.18 -0.49 -6.09
N TYR A 60 -0.82 -0.31 -6.93
CA TYR A 60 -1.53 0.96 -7.08
C TYR A 60 -2.18 1.40 -5.75
N LEU A 61 -2.89 0.51 -5.09
CA LEU A 61 -3.53 0.81 -3.80
C LEU A 61 -2.50 1.17 -2.72
N ALA A 62 -1.40 0.41 -2.64
CA ALA A 62 -0.34 0.70 -1.69
C ALA A 62 0.31 2.06 -1.96
N ALA A 63 0.58 2.39 -3.22
CA ALA A 63 1.13 3.69 -3.61
C ALA A 63 0.21 4.85 -3.24
N GLU A 64 -1.08 4.71 -3.47
CA GLU A 64 -2.09 5.71 -3.11
C GLU A 64 -2.15 5.96 -1.61
N VAL A 65 -2.21 4.89 -0.81
CA VAL A 65 -2.19 4.99 0.65
C VAL A 65 -0.92 5.66 1.14
N LEU A 66 0.24 5.29 0.59
CA LEU A 66 1.53 5.85 0.98
C LEU A 66 1.65 7.34 0.63
N GLU A 67 1.16 7.76 -0.52
CA GLU A 67 1.14 9.16 -0.90
C GLU A 67 0.30 10.00 0.07
N LEU A 68 -0.91 9.55 0.36
CA LEU A 68 -1.80 10.24 1.29
C LEU A 68 -1.26 10.23 2.74
N ALA A 69 -0.67 9.12 3.16
CA ALA A 69 -0.04 9.03 4.48
C ALA A 69 1.20 9.94 4.60
N GLY A 70 1.97 10.04 3.52
CA GLY A 70 3.09 10.98 3.45
C GLY A 70 2.64 12.43 3.56
N ASN A 71 1.54 12.79 2.89
CA ASN A 71 0.95 14.12 3.01
C ASN A 71 0.44 14.38 4.43
N ALA A 72 -0.21 13.42 5.06
CA ALA A 72 -0.66 13.52 6.46
C ALA A 72 0.53 13.73 7.42
N ALA A 73 1.63 13.03 7.22
CA ALA A 73 2.84 13.23 8.01
C ALA A 73 3.40 14.65 7.86
N LYS A 74 3.47 15.16 6.64
CA LYS A 74 3.91 16.54 6.35
C LYS A 74 3.02 17.57 6.99
N ASP A 75 1.71 17.39 6.91
CA ASP A 75 0.72 18.29 7.54
C ASP A 75 0.88 18.33 9.05
N ASN A 76 1.26 17.21 9.65
CA ASN A 76 1.59 17.11 11.08
C ASN A 76 3.04 17.50 11.41
N LYS A 77 3.79 18.05 10.45
CA LYS A 77 5.19 18.45 10.60
C LYS A 77 6.09 17.29 11.09
N LYS A 78 5.82 16.09 10.59
CA LYS A 78 6.60 14.88 10.88
C LYS A 78 7.38 14.45 9.64
N THR A 79 8.56 13.89 9.88
CA THR A 79 9.42 13.34 8.82
C THR A 79 9.27 11.83 8.67
N ARG A 80 8.57 11.20 9.59
CA ARG A 80 8.35 9.76 9.62
C ARG A 80 6.86 9.45 9.48
N VAL A 81 6.52 8.54 8.57
CA VAL A 81 5.18 7.99 8.47
C VAL A 81 4.99 6.95 9.57
N VAL A 82 3.97 7.12 10.36
CA VAL A 82 3.58 6.20 11.44
C VAL A 82 2.14 5.70 11.22
N PRO A 83 1.67 4.64 11.90
CA PRO A 83 0.32 4.12 11.71
C PRO A 83 -0.79 5.17 11.82
N ARG A 84 -0.61 6.19 12.66
CA ARG A 84 -1.56 7.30 12.77
C ARG A 84 -1.75 8.04 11.43
N HIS A 85 -0.68 8.24 10.67
CA HIS A 85 -0.73 8.90 9.36
C HIS A 85 -1.47 8.04 8.33
N ILE A 86 -1.29 6.73 8.37
CA ILE A 86 -2.02 5.77 7.53
C ILE A 86 -3.50 5.80 7.88
N GLN A 87 -3.85 5.80 9.16
CA GLN A 87 -5.23 5.92 9.62
C GLN A 87 -5.88 7.20 9.11
N LEU A 88 -5.23 8.34 9.27
CA LEU A 88 -5.72 9.62 8.79
C LEU A 88 -5.93 9.61 7.26
N ALA A 89 -4.97 9.06 6.51
CA ALA A 89 -5.05 8.95 5.06
C ALA A 89 -6.27 8.13 4.62
N ILE A 90 -6.47 6.96 5.20
CA ILE A 90 -7.56 6.05 4.84
C ILE A 90 -8.92 6.64 5.25
N ARG A 91 -9.04 7.14 6.48
CA ARG A 91 -10.34 7.60 6.99
C ARG A 91 -10.79 8.93 6.36
N ASN A 92 -9.87 9.76 5.90
CA ASN A 92 -10.18 11.02 5.22
C ASN A 92 -10.45 10.86 3.72
N ASP A 93 -10.08 9.74 3.12
CA ASP A 93 -10.40 9.41 1.74
C ASP A 93 -11.70 8.63 1.68
N GLU A 94 -12.66 9.10 0.89
CA GLU A 94 -13.99 8.50 0.83
C GLU A 94 -13.96 7.07 0.31
N GLU A 95 -13.21 6.81 -0.75
CA GLU A 95 -13.12 5.49 -1.37
C GLU A 95 -12.32 4.51 -0.51
N LEU A 96 -11.17 4.91 0.00
CA LEU A 96 -10.37 4.08 0.89
C LEU A 96 -11.09 3.80 2.21
N ASN A 97 -11.82 4.76 2.73
CA ASN A 97 -12.61 4.56 3.94
C ASN A 97 -13.71 3.52 3.74
N LYS A 98 -14.37 3.52 2.60
CA LYS A 98 -15.34 2.46 2.25
C LYS A 98 -14.69 1.10 2.12
N LEU A 99 -13.56 1.01 1.43
CA LEU A 99 -12.82 -0.23 1.24
C LEU A 99 -12.38 -0.83 2.58
N MET A 100 -11.93 0.01 3.50
CA MET A 100 -11.37 -0.37 4.80
C MET A 100 -12.32 -0.12 5.97
N ALA A 101 -13.62 -0.05 5.71
CA ALA A 101 -14.63 0.29 6.73
C ALA A 101 -14.62 -0.67 7.94
N ASN A 102 -14.37 -1.95 7.69
CA ASN A 102 -14.35 -3.01 8.72
C ASN A 102 -12.93 -3.36 9.19
N THR A 103 -11.95 -2.54 8.86
CA THR A 103 -10.55 -2.78 9.21
C THR A 103 -10.12 -1.84 10.32
N THR A 104 -9.51 -2.40 11.36
CA THR A 104 -8.91 -1.64 12.46
C THR A 104 -7.40 -1.56 12.26
N ILE A 105 -6.85 -0.36 12.34
CA ILE A 105 -5.41 -0.12 12.25
C ILE A 105 -4.87 0.06 13.66
N ALA A 106 -4.04 -0.87 14.10
CA ALA A 106 -3.42 -0.80 15.43
C ALA A 106 -2.58 0.47 15.58
N ALA A 107 -2.70 1.17 16.71
CA ALA A 107 -2.05 2.45 16.98
C ALA A 107 -2.43 3.59 16.00
N GLY A 108 -3.51 3.42 15.23
CA GLY A 108 -3.99 4.44 14.29
C GLY A 108 -4.72 5.61 14.96
N GLY A 109 -5.29 5.37 16.12
CA GLY A 109 -6.09 6.36 16.85
C GLY A 109 -7.45 6.62 16.19
N VAL A 110 -8.12 7.66 16.66
CA VAL A 110 -9.40 8.12 16.12
C VAL A 110 -9.21 9.38 15.29
N LEU A 111 -10.11 9.61 14.33
CA LEU A 111 -10.12 10.87 13.58
C LEU A 111 -10.49 12.03 14.51
N PRO A 112 -9.89 13.22 14.31
CA PRO A 112 -10.39 14.43 14.91
C PRO A 112 -11.84 14.65 14.47
N ASN A 113 -12.77 14.60 15.40
CA ASN A 113 -14.19 14.82 15.14
C ASN A 113 -14.80 15.58 16.32
N ILE A 114 -15.29 16.78 16.02
CA ILE A 114 -16.01 17.59 17.00
C ILE A 114 -17.50 17.40 16.76
N ASN A 115 -18.23 16.98 17.80
CA ASN A 115 -19.69 16.88 17.73
C ASN A 115 -20.28 18.24 17.33
N ALA A 116 -21.17 18.26 16.34
CA ALA A 116 -21.80 19.47 15.85
C ALA A 116 -22.48 20.32 16.94
N PHE A 117 -22.96 19.68 18.01
CA PHE A 117 -23.54 20.37 19.16
C PHE A 117 -22.53 21.12 20.04
N LEU A 118 -21.25 20.76 19.95
CA LEU A 118 -20.16 21.40 20.69
C LEU A 118 -19.47 22.51 19.89
N LEU A 119 -19.80 22.68 18.61
CA LEU A 119 -19.26 23.75 17.78
C LEU A 119 -19.93 25.08 18.13
N PRO A 120 -19.19 26.21 18.12
CA PRO A 120 -19.78 27.53 18.33
C PRO A 120 -20.85 27.81 17.27
N ARG A 121 -22.02 28.32 17.68
CA ARG A 121 -23.05 28.77 16.74
C ARG A 121 -22.54 29.98 15.98
N LYS A 122 -22.65 29.96 14.64
CA LYS A 122 -22.42 31.16 13.84
C LYS A 122 -23.46 32.19 14.20
N VAL A 123 -23.04 33.29 14.77
CA VAL A 123 -23.92 34.47 15.00
C VAL A 123 -24.11 35.11 13.62
N LYS A 124 -25.39 35.27 13.25
CA LYS A 124 -25.78 35.92 11.99
C LYS A 124 -25.35 37.40 12.12
N GLY A 125 -24.26 37.79 11.44
CA GLY A 125 -23.83 39.18 11.41
C GLY A 125 -22.31 39.40 11.34
N GLU A 126 -21.51 38.44 11.58
CA GLU A 126 -20.04 38.60 11.47
C GLU A 126 -19.54 38.01 10.16
N LYS A 127 -19.25 38.93 9.19
CA LYS A 127 -18.40 38.62 8.06
C LYS A 127 -16.97 38.46 8.56
N GLY A 128 -16.66 37.28 9.05
CA GLY A 128 -15.33 36.87 9.41
C GLY A 128 -14.99 35.63 8.62
N ASP A 129 -14.01 35.75 7.76
CA ASP A 129 -13.32 34.64 7.12
C ASP A 129 -12.74 33.76 8.21
N ALA A 130 -13.41 32.67 8.52
CA ALA A 130 -12.88 31.61 9.35
C ALA A 130 -13.35 30.29 8.77
N SER A 131 -12.76 29.91 7.67
CA SER A 131 -12.71 28.51 7.26
C SER A 131 -11.72 27.81 8.18
N GLN A 132 -12.18 27.33 9.29
CA GLN A 132 -11.47 26.27 10.01
C GLN A 132 -11.94 24.97 9.41
N GLU A 133 -11.14 24.44 8.52
CA GLU A 133 -11.21 23.03 8.15
C GLU A 133 -10.74 22.21 9.35
N LEU A 134 -11.66 21.53 9.96
CA LEU A 134 -11.40 20.53 11.00
C LEU A 134 -11.27 19.15 10.37
#